data_08e196d5de5ab501577626f2694d8679
#
_entry.id   08e196d5de5ab501577626f2694d8679
#
_cell.length_a   1.000
_cell.length_b   1.000
_cell.length_c   1.000
_cell.angle_alpha   90.00
_cell.angle_beta   90.00
_cell.angle_gamma   90.00
#
_symmetry.space_group_name_H-M   'P 1'
#
loop_
_entity.id
_entity.type
_entity.pdbx_description
1 polymer ?
#
loop_
_entity_poly.entity_id
_entity_poly.type
_entity_poly.pdbx_seq_one_letter_code
_entity_poly.pdbx_strand_id
1 'polypeptide(L)'
;MTKGFVIMAQGDDYVKCAEALKRSIKFVMPDANVTIITTDMLPYGDQAPDTYWKLQNDWQVYEASPYDETIKLEADMYIPRSISHWWDVLKDRDLVVSSTIRNFKQEISDVRLYRRFIDDNNLPDAYNAITYFKKSDTAKRFYEIVRDVFENWEDYKATLKCNPQEIATTDWAYAIACHIMGVENTMLPTFTEMSMVHMKQYINGTPTENWTDSFVYECLPNQVRIQTIPQRYPLHYHVKNFSDKIMKSLI
;
A
#
# COMPACT_ATOMS: atom_id res chain seq x y z
N MET A 1 9.27 22.03 6.07
CA MET A 1 8.29 21.04 5.59
C MET A 1 8.14 19.93 6.61
N THR A 2 6.92 19.64 6.99
CA THR A 2 6.60 18.50 7.86
C THR A 2 6.54 17.22 7.04
N LYS A 3 7.04 16.10 7.59
CA LYS A 3 6.99 14.81 6.90
C LYS A 3 6.57 13.69 7.86
N GLY A 4 5.84 12.72 7.33
CA GLY A 4 5.35 11.61 8.14
C GLY A 4 4.68 10.50 7.35
N PHE A 5 4.41 9.42 8.06
CA PHE A 5 3.69 8.26 7.55
C PHE A 5 2.20 8.41 7.82
N VAL A 6 1.39 8.08 6.83
CA VAL A 6 -0.08 8.02 6.95
C VAL A 6 -0.54 6.60 6.68
N ILE A 7 -1.41 6.11 7.55
CA ILE A 7 -2.00 4.77 7.45
C ILE A 7 -3.52 4.95 7.39
N MET A 8 -4.12 4.55 6.27
CA MET A 8 -5.58 4.53 6.12
C MET A 8 -6.13 3.28 6.80
N ALA A 9 -7.00 3.45 7.81
CA ALA A 9 -7.51 2.34 8.61
C ALA A 9 -9.00 2.52 8.89
N GLN A 10 -9.83 1.85 8.12
CA GLN A 10 -11.29 1.96 8.19
C GLN A 10 -11.89 0.58 8.53
N GLY A 11 -12.55 0.53 9.69
CA GLY A 11 -13.05 -0.70 10.30
C GLY A 11 -12.07 -1.28 11.33
N ASP A 12 -12.62 -1.98 12.32
CA ASP A 12 -11.91 -2.42 13.54
C ASP A 12 -10.67 -3.28 13.25
N ASP A 13 -10.74 -4.19 12.30
CA ASP A 13 -9.61 -5.05 11.97
C ASP A 13 -8.46 -4.27 11.32
N TYR A 14 -8.78 -3.27 10.49
CA TYR A 14 -7.77 -2.40 9.89
C TYR A 14 -7.16 -1.43 10.91
N VAL A 15 -7.94 -0.96 11.88
CA VAL A 15 -7.42 -0.13 12.99
C VAL A 15 -6.41 -0.94 13.82
N LYS A 16 -6.70 -2.21 14.15
CA LYS A 16 -5.73 -3.08 14.84
C LYS A 16 -4.45 -3.29 14.02
N CYS A 17 -4.60 -3.54 12.71
CA CYS A 17 -3.45 -3.65 11.81
C CYS A 17 -2.63 -2.36 11.78
N ALA A 18 -3.27 -1.20 11.67
CA ALA A 18 -2.62 0.10 11.64
C ALA A 18 -1.85 0.42 12.93
N GLU A 19 -2.39 0.04 14.10
CA GLU A 19 -1.69 0.19 15.37
C GLU A 19 -0.44 -0.71 15.44
N ALA A 20 -0.52 -1.94 14.92
CA ALA A 20 0.65 -2.83 14.82
C ALA A 20 1.70 -2.25 13.87
N LEU A 21 1.28 -1.73 12.72
CA LEU A 21 2.15 -1.06 11.76
C LEU A 21 2.82 0.18 12.38
N LYS A 22 2.04 1.07 13.01
CA LYS A 22 2.55 2.26 13.70
C LYS A 22 3.59 1.89 14.74
N ARG A 23 3.34 0.83 15.54
CA ARG A 23 4.30 0.34 16.53
C ARG A 23 5.58 -0.16 15.88
N SER A 24 5.49 -0.91 14.77
CA SER A 24 6.67 -1.37 14.03
C SER A 24 7.50 -0.21 13.46
N ILE A 25 6.84 0.82 12.91
CA ILE A 25 7.51 2.05 12.45
C ILE A 25 8.25 2.73 13.61
N LYS A 26 7.55 2.96 14.73
CA LYS A 26 8.13 3.61 15.90
C LYS A 26 9.26 2.82 16.53
N PHE A 27 9.23 1.49 16.42
CA PHE A 27 10.31 0.64 16.94
C PHE A 27 11.62 0.86 16.17
N VAL A 28 11.56 0.97 14.84
CA VAL A 28 12.77 1.13 13.98
C VAL A 28 13.08 2.59 13.64
N MET A 29 12.15 3.51 13.85
CA MET A 29 12.24 4.95 13.62
C MET A 29 11.49 5.69 14.74
N PRO A 30 12.05 5.81 15.96
CA PRO A 30 11.33 6.35 17.12
C PRO A 30 10.78 7.77 16.92
N ASP A 31 11.51 8.61 16.18
CA ASP A 31 11.16 10.00 15.91
C ASP A 31 10.22 10.21 14.71
N ALA A 32 9.86 9.13 14.00
CA ALA A 32 8.99 9.24 12.83
C ALA A 32 7.58 9.74 13.23
N ASN A 33 7.05 10.71 12.50
CA ASN A 33 5.64 11.09 12.62
C ASN A 33 4.77 10.01 11.95
N VAL A 34 3.74 9.55 12.64
CA VAL A 34 2.81 8.52 12.14
C VAL A 34 1.39 8.88 12.51
N THR A 35 0.54 9.09 11.52
CA THR A 35 -0.89 9.37 11.68
C THR A 35 -1.71 8.21 11.11
N ILE A 36 -2.64 7.70 11.90
CA ILE A 36 -3.66 6.75 11.45
C ILE A 36 -4.90 7.57 11.11
N ILE A 37 -5.40 7.42 9.89
CA ILE A 37 -6.64 8.06 9.43
C ILE A 37 -7.77 7.04 9.51
N THR A 38 -8.71 7.30 10.40
CA THR A 38 -9.92 6.49 10.59
C THR A 38 -11.10 7.08 9.82
N THR A 39 -12.21 6.39 9.78
CA THR A 39 -13.40 6.79 8.98
C THR A 39 -13.94 8.16 9.39
N ASP A 40 -13.92 8.48 10.67
CA ASP A 40 -14.37 9.76 11.23
C ASP A 40 -13.45 10.95 10.90
N MET A 41 -12.23 10.66 10.46
CA MET A 41 -11.22 11.66 10.05
C MET A 41 -11.24 11.96 8.55
N LEU A 42 -12.10 11.31 7.77
CA LEU A 42 -12.17 11.48 6.32
C LEU A 42 -12.77 12.86 5.98
N PRO A 43 -12.07 13.71 5.19
CA PRO A 43 -12.52 15.08 4.89
C PRO A 43 -13.87 15.15 4.18
N TYR A 44 -14.20 14.15 3.37
CA TYR A 44 -15.44 14.07 2.61
C TYR A 44 -16.39 12.98 3.12
N GLY A 45 -16.12 12.43 4.31
CA GLY A 45 -16.89 11.33 4.90
C GLY A 45 -16.66 9.98 4.20
N ASP A 46 -17.38 8.97 4.66
CA ASP A 46 -17.30 7.61 4.11
C ASP A 46 -18.03 7.51 2.78
N GLN A 47 -17.28 7.36 1.70
CA GLN A 47 -17.83 7.20 0.33
C GLN A 47 -18.14 5.72 0.00
N ALA A 48 -17.88 4.80 0.92
CA ALA A 48 -18.08 3.37 0.73
C ALA A 48 -18.73 2.72 1.97
N PRO A 49 -19.87 3.26 2.48
CA PRO A 49 -20.44 2.81 3.77
C PRO A 49 -20.79 1.32 3.78
N ASP A 50 -21.21 0.77 2.64
CA ASP A 50 -21.71 -0.58 2.49
C ASP A 50 -20.63 -1.60 2.08
N THR A 51 -19.36 -1.17 1.94
CA THR A 51 -18.27 -2.06 1.55
C THR A 51 -17.34 -2.38 2.73
N TYR A 52 -16.89 -3.64 2.81
CA TYR A 52 -15.96 -4.06 3.86
C TYR A 52 -14.57 -3.38 3.72
N TRP A 53 -14.03 -3.32 2.50
CA TRP A 53 -12.67 -2.82 2.29
C TRP A 53 -12.53 -1.30 2.22
N LYS A 54 -13.64 -0.56 2.08
CA LYS A 54 -13.64 0.92 2.02
C LYS A 54 -12.69 1.52 0.98
N LEU A 55 -12.44 0.80 -0.10
CA LEU A 55 -11.42 1.16 -1.11
C LEU A 55 -11.67 2.52 -1.77
N GLN A 56 -12.97 2.89 -1.93
CA GLN A 56 -13.36 4.17 -2.52
C GLN A 56 -12.96 5.39 -1.70
N ASN A 57 -12.51 5.20 -0.46
CA ASN A 57 -12.04 6.30 0.39
C ASN A 57 -10.54 6.59 0.24
N ASP A 58 -9.78 5.74 -0.46
CA ASP A 58 -8.32 5.82 -0.48
C ASP A 58 -7.78 7.16 -1.03
N TRP A 59 -8.45 7.75 -2.01
CA TRP A 59 -8.09 9.04 -2.58
C TRP A 59 -8.11 10.20 -1.58
N GLN A 60 -8.89 10.08 -0.50
CA GLN A 60 -9.00 11.12 0.53
C GLN A 60 -7.70 11.28 1.33
N VAL A 61 -6.75 10.35 1.22
CA VAL A 61 -5.48 10.41 1.92
C VAL A 61 -4.71 11.70 1.63
N TYR A 62 -4.85 12.24 0.42
CA TYR A 62 -4.18 13.49 0.05
C TYR A 62 -4.63 14.65 0.93
N GLU A 63 -5.94 14.86 1.07
CA GLU A 63 -6.48 15.94 1.91
C GLU A 63 -6.35 15.61 3.41
N ALA A 64 -6.55 14.36 3.80
CA ALA A 64 -6.50 13.92 5.20
C ALA A 64 -5.09 13.94 5.79
N SER A 65 -4.04 13.85 4.98
CA SER A 65 -2.68 13.88 5.49
C SER A 65 -2.34 15.25 6.14
N PRO A 66 -1.83 15.26 7.39
CA PRO A 66 -1.41 16.47 8.06
C PRO A 66 0.00 16.94 7.67
N TYR A 67 0.66 16.26 6.73
CA TYR A 67 2.07 16.49 6.38
C TYR A 67 2.23 17.15 5.01
N ASP A 68 3.29 17.94 4.85
CA ASP A 68 3.72 18.48 3.55
C ASP A 68 4.27 17.38 2.65
N GLU A 69 4.99 16.41 3.22
CA GLU A 69 5.49 15.20 2.57
C GLU A 69 4.95 13.97 3.28
N THR A 70 4.38 13.02 2.54
CA THR A 70 3.70 11.85 3.09
C THR A 70 4.21 10.56 2.44
N ILE A 71 4.49 9.55 3.26
CA ILE A 71 4.52 8.16 2.80
C ILE A 71 3.23 7.48 3.30
N LYS A 72 2.31 7.21 2.39
CA LYS A 72 1.10 6.43 2.65
C LYS A 72 1.44 4.95 2.67
N LEU A 73 0.94 4.24 3.67
CA LEU A 73 1.08 2.79 3.83
C LEU A 73 -0.29 2.15 4.04
N GLU A 74 -0.51 0.95 3.50
CA GLU A 74 -1.67 0.14 3.85
C GLU A 74 -1.56 -0.38 5.28
N ALA A 75 -2.72 -0.56 5.94
CA ALA A 75 -2.76 -0.87 7.36
C ALA A 75 -2.15 -2.23 7.72
N ASP A 76 -2.33 -3.23 6.86
CA ASP A 76 -1.86 -4.61 7.08
C ASP A 76 -0.42 -4.84 6.63
N MET A 77 0.44 -3.88 6.99
CA MET A 77 1.88 -3.95 6.73
C MET A 77 2.69 -4.02 8.04
N TYR A 78 3.95 -4.38 7.91
CA TYR A 78 4.96 -4.37 8.95
C TYR A 78 6.27 -3.79 8.41
N ILE A 79 6.90 -2.89 9.14
CA ILE A 79 8.18 -2.27 8.77
C ILE A 79 9.31 -2.88 9.59
N PRO A 80 10.13 -3.77 8.99
CA PRO A 80 11.16 -4.53 9.72
C PRO A 80 12.45 -3.75 10.00
N ARG A 81 12.71 -2.66 9.27
CA ARG A 81 13.91 -1.81 9.39
C ARG A 81 13.60 -0.37 9.03
N SER A 82 14.46 0.55 9.43
CA SER A 82 14.33 1.94 9.05
C SER A 82 14.31 2.13 7.52
N ILE A 83 13.36 2.91 7.06
CA ILE A 83 13.20 3.37 5.68
C ILE A 83 13.35 4.91 5.60
N SER A 84 13.96 5.53 6.60
CA SER A 84 14.13 6.99 6.67
C SER A 84 14.90 7.58 5.49
N HIS A 85 15.80 6.80 4.88
CA HIS A 85 16.52 7.22 3.68
C HIS A 85 15.62 7.43 2.44
N TRP A 86 14.39 6.91 2.44
CA TRP A 86 13.45 7.15 1.34
C TRP A 86 13.11 8.62 1.21
N TRP A 87 13.06 9.38 2.31
CA TRP A 87 12.82 10.82 2.26
C TRP A 87 13.86 11.58 1.43
N ASP A 88 15.12 11.14 1.48
CA ASP A 88 16.22 11.78 0.72
C ASP A 88 16.19 11.39 -0.75
N VAL A 89 15.85 10.14 -1.05
CA VAL A 89 15.74 9.63 -2.43
C VAL A 89 14.54 10.23 -3.16
N LEU A 90 13.44 10.43 -2.44
CA LEU A 90 12.15 10.86 -3.03
C LEU A 90 11.96 12.38 -3.02
N LYS A 91 12.82 13.14 -2.34
CA LYS A 91 12.66 14.59 -2.11
C LYS A 91 12.49 15.46 -3.38
N ASP A 92 12.99 15.02 -4.52
CA ASP A 92 12.90 15.75 -5.79
C ASP A 92 11.68 15.29 -6.64
N ARG A 93 10.81 14.44 -6.07
CA ARG A 93 9.59 13.96 -6.70
C ARG A 93 8.37 14.54 -5.99
N ASP A 94 7.30 14.79 -6.75
CA ASP A 94 6.02 15.19 -6.19
C ASP A 94 5.16 14.00 -5.79
N LEU A 95 5.29 12.91 -6.53
CA LEU A 95 4.56 11.67 -6.34
C LEU A 95 5.40 10.48 -6.76
N VAL A 96 5.38 9.40 -5.98
CA VAL A 96 5.91 8.09 -6.38
C VAL A 96 5.00 6.98 -5.85
N VAL A 97 4.40 6.23 -6.75
CA VAL A 97 3.67 4.99 -6.47
C VAL A 97 4.62 3.81 -6.60
N SER A 98 4.60 2.88 -5.66
CA SER A 98 5.42 1.66 -5.73
C SER A 98 5.06 0.83 -6.96
N SER A 99 6.08 0.32 -7.67
CA SER A 99 5.94 -0.53 -8.86
C SER A 99 6.58 -1.91 -8.69
N THR A 100 7.10 -2.22 -7.51
CA THR A 100 7.89 -3.43 -7.30
C THR A 100 7.39 -4.20 -6.09
N ILE A 101 7.16 -5.50 -6.27
CA ILE A 101 6.84 -6.43 -5.19
C ILE A 101 7.88 -7.54 -5.10
N ARG A 102 7.91 -8.20 -3.95
CA ARG A 102 8.81 -9.32 -3.65
C ARG A 102 8.02 -10.51 -3.11
N ASN A 103 8.51 -11.72 -3.36
CA ASN A 103 8.05 -12.91 -2.67
C ASN A 103 8.63 -12.98 -1.23
N PHE A 104 8.23 -13.99 -0.44
CA PHE A 104 8.72 -14.15 0.94
C PHE A 104 10.24 -14.39 1.03
N LYS A 105 10.89 -14.83 -0.06
CA LYS A 105 12.34 -14.94 -0.16
C LYS A 105 13.02 -13.61 -0.45
N GLN A 106 12.24 -12.55 -0.60
CA GLN A 106 12.66 -11.18 -0.91
C GLN A 106 13.23 -11.00 -2.34
N GLU A 107 12.97 -11.95 -3.20
CA GLU A 107 13.25 -11.85 -4.62
C GLU A 107 12.17 -10.98 -5.28
N ILE A 108 12.58 -10.11 -6.21
CA ILE A 108 11.60 -9.36 -7.02
C ILE A 108 10.73 -10.36 -7.76
N SER A 109 9.43 -10.19 -7.67
CA SER A 109 8.45 -11.06 -8.29
C SER A 109 7.83 -10.39 -9.50
N ASP A 110 7.90 -11.08 -10.62
CA ASP A 110 7.23 -10.77 -11.89
C ASP A 110 5.98 -11.63 -12.11
N VAL A 111 5.56 -12.40 -11.10
CA VAL A 111 4.35 -13.21 -11.15
C VAL A 111 3.13 -12.31 -11.20
N ARG A 112 2.46 -12.28 -12.37
CA ARG A 112 1.38 -11.33 -12.67
C ARG A 112 0.03 -11.99 -12.98
N LEU A 113 -0.10 -13.28 -12.71
CA LEU A 113 -1.33 -14.01 -13.06
C LEU A 113 -2.60 -13.39 -12.48
N TYR A 114 -2.54 -12.89 -11.24
CA TYR A 114 -3.67 -12.24 -10.59
C TYR A 114 -3.88 -10.78 -11.02
N ARG A 115 -2.88 -10.19 -11.73
CA ARG A 115 -2.92 -8.82 -12.28
C ARG A 115 -2.83 -8.81 -13.81
N ARG A 116 -3.09 -9.93 -14.45
CA ARG A 116 -3.04 -10.03 -15.91
C ARG A 116 -3.88 -8.96 -16.61
N PHE A 117 -4.96 -8.53 -16.01
CA PHE A 117 -5.79 -7.45 -16.51
C PHE A 117 -5.03 -6.11 -16.67
N ILE A 118 -4.02 -5.84 -15.84
CA ILE A 118 -3.14 -4.67 -15.96
C ILE A 118 -2.35 -4.77 -17.28
N ASP A 119 -1.73 -5.94 -17.53
CA ASP A 119 -0.95 -6.19 -18.74
C ASP A 119 -1.82 -6.17 -20.01
N ASP A 120 -2.97 -6.81 -19.97
CA ASP A 120 -3.91 -6.90 -21.10
C ASP A 120 -4.43 -5.50 -21.53
N ASN A 121 -4.42 -4.53 -20.62
CA ASN A 121 -4.80 -3.13 -20.87
C ASN A 121 -3.60 -2.18 -21.06
N ASN A 122 -2.37 -2.68 -21.07
CA ASN A 122 -1.14 -1.88 -21.13
C ASN A 122 -1.05 -0.82 -20.02
N LEU A 123 -1.58 -1.12 -18.85
CA LEU A 123 -1.49 -0.25 -17.69
C LEU A 123 -0.18 -0.48 -16.93
N PRO A 124 0.36 0.53 -16.24
CA PRO A 124 1.54 0.38 -15.42
C PRO A 124 1.24 -0.45 -14.16
N ASP A 125 2.25 -1.17 -13.68
CA ASP A 125 2.13 -2.02 -12.50
C ASP A 125 2.23 -1.21 -11.21
N ALA A 126 1.16 -0.53 -10.85
CA ALA A 126 1.06 0.34 -9.68
C ALA A 126 0.56 -0.43 -8.46
N TYR A 127 1.26 -0.30 -7.33
CA TYR A 127 0.87 -0.87 -6.03
C TYR A 127 0.60 0.25 -5.04
N ASN A 128 -0.67 0.50 -4.74
CA ASN A 128 -1.10 1.56 -3.83
C ASN A 128 -0.64 1.39 -2.37
N ALA A 129 -0.19 0.19 -2.00
CA ALA A 129 0.22 -0.14 -0.63
C ALA A 129 1.35 0.76 -0.08
N ILE A 130 2.20 1.27 -0.97
CA ILE A 130 3.23 2.25 -0.63
C ILE A 130 3.19 3.38 -1.65
N THR A 131 2.85 4.58 -1.21
CA THR A 131 2.79 5.76 -2.07
C THR A 131 3.43 6.95 -1.35
N TYR A 132 4.42 7.59 -1.99
CA TYR A 132 4.97 8.86 -1.54
C TYR A 132 4.31 10.00 -2.28
N PHE A 133 3.98 11.08 -1.57
CA PHE A 133 3.53 12.33 -2.21
C PHE A 133 3.86 13.56 -1.39
N LYS A 134 4.00 14.70 -2.07
CA LYS A 134 4.02 16.04 -1.49
C LYS A 134 2.64 16.71 -1.65
N LYS A 135 2.37 17.72 -0.84
CA LYS A 135 1.26 18.65 -1.09
C LYS A 135 1.62 19.54 -2.29
N SER A 136 1.38 19.02 -3.50
CA SER A 136 1.66 19.66 -4.79
C SER A 136 0.48 19.51 -5.76
N ASP A 137 0.45 20.33 -6.81
CA ASP A 137 -0.57 20.23 -7.86
C ASP A 137 -0.50 18.88 -8.59
N THR A 138 0.69 18.32 -8.77
CA THR A 138 0.88 17.00 -9.38
C THR A 138 0.21 15.90 -8.54
N ALA A 139 0.50 15.84 -7.25
CA ALA A 139 -0.09 14.84 -6.37
C ALA A 139 -1.60 15.07 -6.19
N LYS A 140 -2.05 16.33 -6.09
CA LYS A 140 -3.47 16.66 -6.06
C LYS A 140 -4.18 16.11 -7.29
N ARG A 141 -3.65 16.38 -8.48
CA ARG A 141 -4.21 15.90 -9.74
C ARG A 141 -4.28 14.37 -9.80
N PHE A 142 -3.27 13.68 -9.29
CA PHE A 142 -3.27 12.22 -9.21
C PHE A 142 -4.46 11.71 -8.39
N TYR A 143 -4.66 12.23 -7.19
CA TYR A 143 -5.76 11.78 -6.32
C TYR A 143 -7.14 12.22 -6.81
N GLU A 144 -7.23 13.34 -7.56
CA GLU A 144 -8.45 13.71 -8.29
C GLU A 144 -8.80 12.66 -9.36
N ILE A 145 -7.80 12.15 -10.10
CA ILE A 145 -8.03 11.08 -11.09
C ILE A 145 -8.41 9.78 -10.39
N VAL A 146 -7.73 9.41 -9.29
CA VAL A 146 -8.10 8.22 -8.51
C VAL A 146 -9.55 8.30 -8.03
N ARG A 147 -10.00 9.47 -7.55
CA ARG A 147 -11.38 9.75 -7.19
C ARG A 147 -12.32 9.56 -8.39
N ASP A 148 -12.01 10.20 -9.52
CA ASP A 148 -12.80 10.15 -10.74
C ASP A 148 -13.01 8.72 -11.24
N VAL A 149 -11.97 7.87 -11.17
CA VAL A 149 -12.08 6.46 -11.52
C VAL A 149 -13.09 5.72 -10.64
N PHE A 150 -13.13 6.01 -9.34
CA PHE A 150 -14.11 5.40 -8.43
C PHE A 150 -15.52 5.91 -8.69
N GLU A 151 -15.69 7.23 -8.91
CA GLU A 151 -17.01 7.87 -9.12
C GLU A 151 -17.61 7.50 -10.48
N ASN A 152 -16.79 7.31 -11.52
CA ASN A 152 -17.21 7.06 -12.89
C ASN A 152 -16.74 5.68 -13.40
N TRP A 153 -16.72 4.67 -12.51
CA TRP A 153 -16.15 3.36 -12.82
C TRP A 153 -16.74 2.69 -14.07
N GLU A 154 -18.05 2.79 -14.30
CA GLU A 154 -18.69 2.17 -15.47
C GLU A 154 -18.18 2.74 -16.80
N ASP A 155 -17.84 4.03 -16.84
CA ASP A 155 -17.28 4.67 -18.04
C ASP A 155 -15.85 4.17 -18.28
N TYR A 156 -15.02 4.11 -17.24
CA TYR A 156 -13.67 3.54 -17.34
C TYR A 156 -13.72 2.07 -17.71
N LYS A 157 -14.57 1.28 -17.07
CA LYS A 157 -14.78 -0.14 -17.32
C LYS A 157 -15.12 -0.42 -18.78
N ALA A 158 -15.94 0.41 -19.40
CA ALA A 158 -16.34 0.28 -20.80
C ALA A 158 -15.17 0.43 -21.79
N THR A 159 -14.08 1.09 -21.38
CA THR A 159 -12.87 1.27 -22.21
C THR A 159 -11.84 0.15 -22.05
N LEU A 160 -11.97 -0.69 -21.03
CA LEU A 160 -11.01 -1.75 -20.71
C LEU A 160 -11.29 -3.03 -21.52
N LYS A 161 -10.25 -3.64 -22.06
CA LYS A 161 -10.34 -4.86 -22.88
C LYS A 161 -10.72 -6.10 -22.08
N CYS A 162 -10.18 -6.21 -20.88
CA CYS A 162 -10.42 -7.31 -19.94
C CYS A 162 -10.69 -6.73 -18.58
N ASN A 163 -11.89 -6.90 -18.07
CA ASN A 163 -12.24 -6.43 -16.75
C ASN A 163 -13.02 -7.51 -15.99
N PRO A 164 -12.38 -8.18 -15.02
CA PRO A 164 -13.03 -9.21 -14.21
C PRO A 164 -13.84 -8.65 -13.03
N GLN A 165 -13.83 -7.33 -12.80
CA GLN A 165 -14.34 -6.73 -11.55
C GLN A 165 -15.57 -5.85 -11.79
N GLU A 166 -16.60 -6.09 -10.99
CA GLU A 166 -17.84 -5.29 -11.01
C GLU A 166 -17.63 -3.89 -10.40
N ILE A 167 -16.72 -3.75 -9.44
CA ILE A 167 -16.42 -2.50 -8.75
C ILE A 167 -14.96 -2.10 -8.96
N ALA A 168 -14.69 -0.80 -8.97
CA ALA A 168 -13.34 -0.28 -8.97
C ALA A 168 -12.58 -0.73 -7.71
N THR A 169 -11.31 -1.08 -7.90
CA THR A 169 -10.38 -1.29 -6.80
C THR A 169 -9.25 -0.28 -6.86
N THR A 170 -8.50 -0.15 -5.78
CA THR A 170 -7.31 0.72 -5.75
C THR A 170 -6.28 0.31 -6.80
N ASP A 171 -6.14 -0.98 -7.11
CA ASP A 171 -5.25 -1.46 -8.18
C ASP A 171 -5.59 -0.86 -9.55
N TRP A 172 -6.89 -0.85 -9.91
CA TRP A 172 -7.36 -0.20 -11.15
C TRP A 172 -7.18 1.30 -11.10
N ALA A 173 -7.66 1.95 -10.04
CA ALA A 173 -7.66 3.40 -9.95
C ALA A 173 -6.24 3.99 -10.01
N TYR A 174 -5.29 3.37 -9.30
CA TYR A 174 -3.89 3.80 -9.31
C TYR A 174 -3.20 3.52 -10.65
N ALA A 175 -3.43 2.34 -11.25
CA ALA A 175 -2.85 2.01 -12.55
C ALA A 175 -3.35 2.95 -13.65
N ILE A 176 -4.64 3.26 -13.67
CA ILE A 176 -5.25 4.22 -14.62
C ILE A 176 -4.70 5.63 -14.38
N ALA A 177 -4.63 6.08 -13.13
CA ALA A 177 -4.11 7.40 -12.80
C ALA A 177 -2.62 7.53 -13.20
N CYS A 178 -1.79 6.51 -12.95
CA CYS A 178 -0.41 6.47 -13.40
C CYS A 178 -0.29 6.48 -14.93
N HIS A 179 -1.18 5.79 -15.63
CA HIS A 179 -1.22 5.79 -17.09
C HIS A 179 -1.57 7.17 -17.66
N ILE A 180 -2.59 7.83 -17.11
CA ILE A 180 -3.04 9.16 -17.55
C ILE A 180 -1.96 10.22 -17.32
N MET A 181 -1.27 10.16 -16.18
CA MET A 181 -0.26 11.17 -15.79
C MET A 181 1.14 10.87 -16.34
N GLY A 182 1.37 9.67 -16.86
CA GLY A 182 2.68 9.18 -17.28
C GLY A 182 3.47 8.51 -16.14
N VAL A 183 4.09 7.38 -16.48
CA VAL A 183 4.90 6.58 -15.53
C VAL A 183 6.08 7.41 -15.01
N GLU A 184 6.70 8.21 -15.85
CA GLU A 184 7.84 9.08 -15.52
C GLU A 184 7.51 10.13 -14.44
N ASN A 185 6.24 10.53 -14.32
CA ASN A 185 5.75 11.50 -13.34
C ASN A 185 5.27 10.84 -12.04
N THR A 186 4.91 9.58 -12.09
CA THR A 186 4.17 8.90 -11.01
C THR A 186 4.89 7.72 -10.38
N MET A 187 5.99 7.25 -10.97
CA MET A 187 6.70 6.06 -10.52
C MET A 187 8.23 6.27 -10.56
N LEU A 188 8.95 5.43 -9.85
CA LEU A 188 10.41 5.38 -9.88
C LEU A 188 10.88 3.90 -9.95
N PRO A 189 10.74 3.24 -11.13
CA PRO A 189 10.99 1.81 -11.28
C PRO A 189 12.42 1.38 -10.92
N THR A 190 13.40 2.27 -11.06
CA THR A 190 14.81 2.01 -10.73
C THR A 190 15.08 1.98 -9.22
N PHE A 191 14.20 2.55 -8.41
CA PHE A 191 14.29 2.52 -6.94
C PHE A 191 13.56 1.32 -6.37
N THR A 192 14.11 0.14 -6.59
CA THR A 192 13.50 -1.13 -6.18
C THR A 192 13.44 -1.35 -4.67
N GLU A 193 14.06 -0.47 -3.86
CA GLU A 193 13.92 -0.52 -2.40
C GLU A 193 12.54 -0.05 -1.92
N MET A 194 11.88 0.85 -2.67
CA MET A 194 10.48 1.21 -2.42
C MET A 194 9.57 0.08 -2.90
N SER A 195 9.74 -1.08 -2.29
CA SER A 195 9.05 -2.33 -2.59
C SER A 195 8.60 -2.99 -1.30
N MET A 196 7.73 -3.98 -1.42
CA MET A 196 7.23 -4.77 -0.30
C MET A 196 7.30 -6.26 -0.59
N VAL A 197 7.49 -7.05 0.45
CA VAL A 197 7.17 -8.47 0.42
C VAL A 197 5.66 -8.60 0.44
N HIS A 198 5.09 -9.16 -0.62
CA HIS A 198 3.64 -9.21 -0.82
C HIS A 198 3.16 -10.65 -0.64
N MET A 199 2.47 -10.92 0.47
CA MET A 199 2.14 -12.29 0.89
C MET A 199 0.89 -12.85 0.20
N LYS A 200 0.66 -12.48 -1.06
CA LYS A 200 -0.41 -13.08 -1.89
C LYS A 200 -0.07 -14.52 -2.28
N GLN A 201 -1.11 -15.34 -2.34
CA GLN A 201 -1.06 -16.76 -2.69
C GLN A 201 -0.22 -17.03 -3.96
N TYR A 202 -0.54 -16.35 -5.04
CA TYR A 202 0.09 -16.58 -6.35
C TYR A 202 1.56 -16.17 -6.42
N ILE A 203 1.98 -15.23 -5.59
CA ILE A 203 3.37 -14.75 -5.53
C ILE A 203 4.24 -15.72 -4.76
N ASN A 204 3.68 -16.36 -3.73
CA ASN A 204 4.41 -17.20 -2.79
C ASN A 204 4.17 -18.70 -2.98
N GLY A 205 3.27 -19.09 -3.88
CA GLY A 205 2.95 -20.49 -4.16
C GLY A 205 2.26 -21.20 -2.99
N THR A 206 1.51 -20.47 -2.16
CA THR A 206 0.72 -21.07 -1.09
C THR A 206 -0.60 -21.64 -1.63
N PRO A 207 -1.13 -22.71 -1.07
CA PRO A 207 -2.37 -23.31 -1.55
C PRO A 207 -3.61 -22.44 -1.28
N THR A 208 -3.53 -21.55 -0.29
CA THR A 208 -4.61 -20.64 0.12
C THR A 208 -4.08 -19.22 0.32
N GLU A 209 -5.00 -18.24 0.39
CA GLU A 209 -4.68 -16.84 0.75
C GLU A 209 -4.10 -16.72 2.16
N ASN A 210 -4.41 -17.66 3.07
CA ASN A 210 -3.84 -17.67 4.40
C ASN A 210 -2.46 -18.35 4.42
N TRP A 211 -1.43 -17.59 4.09
CA TRP A 211 -0.06 -18.08 4.09
C TRP A 211 0.44 -18.57 5.46
N THR A 212 -0.17 -18.13 6.57
CA THR A 212 0.21 -18.53 7.92
C THR A 212 -0.10 -20.01 8.22
N ASP A 213 -0.99 -20.61 7.43
CA ASP A 213 -1.29 -22.06 7.51
C ASP A 213 -0.27 -22.89 6.71
N SER A 214 0.47 -22.25 5.80
CA SER A 214 1.38 -22.92 4.87
C SER A 214 2.86 -22.77 5.25
N PHE A 215 3.21 -21.65 5.87
CA PHE A 215 4.58 -21.33 6.23
C PHE A 215 4.79 -21.33 7.75
N VAL A 216 5.90 -21.90 8.19
CA VAL A 216 6.40 -21.65 9.54
C VAL A 216 6.88 -20.20 9.60
N TYR A 217 6.49 -19.48 10.64
CA TYR A 217 6.90 -18.10 10.85
C TYR A 217 7.18 -17.81 12.32
N GLU A 218 7.97 -16.78 12.57
CA GLU A 218 8.34 -16.32 13.89
C GLU A 218 8.30 -14.79 13.93
N CYS A 219 7.64 -14.23 14.94
CA CYS A 219 7.65 -12.80 15.21
C CYS A 219 8.51 -12.55 16.46
N LEU A 220 9.66 -11.92 16.26
CA LEU A 220 10.59 -11.47 17.28
C LEU A 220 10.48 -9.94 17.46
N PRO A 221 10.98 -9.34 18.55
CA PRO A 221 10.84 -7.91 18.82
C PRO A 221 11.25 -6.98 17.65
N ASN A 222 12.23 -7.37 16.87
CA ASN A 222 12.75 -6.56 15.76
C ASN A 222 12.80 -7.31 14.44
N GLN A 223 12.16 -8.46 14.34
CA GLN A 223 12.28 -9.31 13.17
C GLN A 223 11.07 -10.21 12.99
N VAL A 224 10.56 -10.25 11.78
CA VAL A 224 9.66 -11.32 11.32
C VAL A 224 10.49 -12.26 10.44
N ARG A 225 10.42 -13.56 10.72
CA ARG A 225 10.97 -14.62 9.86
C ARG A 225 9.83 -15.39 9.22
N ILE A 226 9.97 -15.70 7.95
CA ILE A 226 9.08 -16.61 7.23
C ILE A 226 9.95 -17.74 6.71
N GLN A 227 9.63 -18.96 7.13
CA GLN A 227 10.54 -20.10 7.03
C GLN A 227 11.85 -19.77 7.77
N THR A 228 12.99 -19.88 7.12
CA THR A 228 14.30 -19.50 7.68
C THR A 228 14.73 -18.08 7.33
N ILE A 229 13.92 -17.31 6.60
CA ILE A 229 14.31 -16.05 5.98
C ILE A 229 13.82 -14.86 6.81
N PRO A 230 14.74 -14.06 7.40
CA PRO A 230 14.37 -12.83 8.09
C PRO A 230 13.91 -11.78 7.07
N GLN A 231 12.75 -11.19 7.33
CA GLN A 231 12.19 -10.17 6.44
C GLN A 231 12.90 -8.84 6.66
N ARG A 232 13.30 -8.19 5.56
CA ARG A 232 14.05 -6.93 5.55
C ARG A 232 13.35 -5.80 4.82
N TYR A 233 12.38 -6.12 3.95
CA TYR A 233 11.54 -5.15 3.24
C TYR A 233 10.22 -4.98 3.96
N PRO A 234 9.49 -3.87 3.78
CA PRO A 234 8.12 -3.76 4.21
C PRO A 234 7.34 -5.02 3.86
N LEU A 235 6.61 -5.58 4.82
CA LEU A 235 5.87 -6.83 4.65
C LEU A 235 4.37 -6.53 4.61
N HIS A 236 3.73 -6.76 3.49
CA HIS A 236 2.29 -6.69 3.33
C HIS A 236 1.71 -8.10 3.54
N TYR A 237 1.17 -8.33 4.74
CA TYR A 237 0.87 -9.69 5.19
C TYR A 237 -0.56 -10.16 4.90
N HIS A 238 -1.52 -9.30 4.56
CA HIS A 238 -2.92 -9.57 4.22
C HIS A 238 -3.77 -10.27 5.29
N VAL A 239 -3.22 -11.19 6.06
CA VAL A 239 -3.91 -11.96 7.09
C VAL A 239 -4.08 -11.14 8.35
N LYS A 240 -5.26 -10.55 8.56
CA LYS A 240 -5.49 -9.48 9.58
C LYS A 240 -5.10 -9.88 11.01
N ASN A 241 -5.39 -11.12 11.42
CA ASN A 241 -5.01 -11.62 12.76
C ASN A 241 -3.49 -11.77 12.97
N PHE A 242 -2.67 -11.65 11.90
CA PHE A 242 -1.21 -11.61 12.03
C PHE A 242 -0.74 -10.36 12.78
N SER A 243 -1.51 -9.27 12.77
CA SER A 243 -1.26 -8.06 13.56
C SER A 243 -1.12 -8.35 15.06
N ASP A 244 -1.90 -9.29 15.60
CA ASP A 244 -1.81 -9.69 17.01
C ASP A 244 -0.45 -10.33 17.36
N LYS A 245 0.16 -11.06 16.40
CA LYS A 245 1.48 -11.64 16.59
C LYS A 245 2.57 -10.57 16.57
N ILE A 246 2.46 -9.60 15.66
CA ILE A 246 3.34 -8.43 15.61
C ILE A 246 3.25 -7.66 16.93
N MET A 247 2.05 -7.34 17.37
CA MET A 247 1.83 -6.58 18.63
C MET A 247 2.46 -7.26 19.83
N LYS A 248 2.32 -8.58 19.95
CA LYS A 248 2.92 -9.36 21.05
C LYS A 248 4.45 -9.38 21.00
N SER A 249 5.04 -9.29 19.82
CA SER A 249 6.50 -9.33 19.66
C SER A 249 7.19 -7.99 19.94
N LEU A 250 6.43 -6.88 19.90
CA LEU A 250 6.94 -5.51 20.07
C LEU A 250 6.71 -4.95 21.50
N ILE A 251 6.44 -5.81 22.47
CA ILE A 251 6.24 -5.44 23.91
C ILE A 251 7.58 -5.39 24.63
#